data_b6ae08c91c87c301ec8dd714a6d85be0
#
_entry.id   b6ae08c91c87c301ec8dd714a6d85be0
#
_cell.length_a   1.000
_cell.length_b   1.000
_cell.length_c   1.000
_cell.angle_alpha   90.00
_cell.angle_beta   90.00
_cell.angle_gamma   90.00
#
_symmetry.space_group_name_H-M   'P 1'
#
loop_
_entity.id
_entity.type
_entity.pdbx_description
1 polymer ?
#
loop_
_entity_poly.entity_id
_entity_poly.type
_entity_poly.pdbx_seq_one_letter_code
_entity_poly.pdbx_strand_id
1 'polypeptide(L)'
;LNAIIKDIKRYKESPNIVVLSANPEETARTYRVKSINRINIPSVMKHMKKAEMLISGGGTLIQDRTSTKSLRYYLAIISMAVKRGVKVMLYANGIGPLNKKLNAEHTASVLNRVQLITLRDEASRNILKEIGVTKPQIKITADPVFGLDETNNNGKKGRALLDGLGIKSGKILGVSVRRWANSGRSFEQSIADMCDYAADKYGMTPVFIPMQRERDEAVSRSIMSLMKTKSYIFDFDMSVEEIMSVFGELDMCIGMRLHSLIYSAAKSVPLIGLAYDPKIVSFMEYTHQKLYADVKNVSANELCELADRCMADYDNIKNDLK
;
A
#
# COMPACT_ATOMS: atom_id res chain seq x y z
N LEU A 1 0.77 -8.21 -6.21
CA LEU A 1 0.67 -9.44 -7.02
C LEU A 1 1.76 -10.45 -6.66
N ASN A 2 3.04 -10.03 -6.58
CA ASN A 2 4.15 -10.91 -6.25
C ASN A 2 3.91 -11.70 -4.94
N ALA A 3 3.50 -11.02 -3.87
CA ALA A 3 3.20 -11.65 -2.59
C ALA A 3 2.13 -12.75 -2.72
N ILE A 4 1.03 -12.46 -3.42
CA ILE A 4 -0.06 -13.43 -3.65
C ILE A 4 0.44 -14.65 -4.43
N ILE A 5 1.26 -14.44 -5.48
CA ILE A 5 1.84 -15.55 -6.26
C ILE A 5 2.77 -16.40 -5.40
N LYS A 6 3.61 -15.77 -4.57
CA LYS A 6 4.48 -16.48 -3.63
C LYS A 6 3.68 -17.30 -2.63
N ASP A 7 2.62 -16.73 -2.05
CA ASP A 7 1.75 -17.45 -1.13
C ASP A 7 1.06 -18.64 -1.78
N ILE A 8 0.50 -18.47 -2.99
CA ILE A 8 -0.10 -19.60 -3.72
C ILE A 8 0.92 -20.72 -3.94
N LYS A 9 2.15 -20.38 -4.37
CA LYS A 9 3.22 -21.35 -4.61
C LYS A 9 3.71 -22.04 -3.33
N ARG A 10 3.57 -21.40 -2.17
CA ARG A 10 3.92 -21.97 -0.86
C ARG A 10 2.92 -23.06 -0.44
N TYR A 11 1.62 -22.90 -0.78
CA TYR A 11 0.56 -23.84 -0.38
C TYR A 11 0.18 -24.87 -1.43
N LYS A 12 0.53 -24.66 -2.69
CA LYS A 12 0.23 -25.61 -3.78
C LYS A 12 1.45 -25.82 -4.64
N GLU A 13 1.88 -27.07 -4.74
CA GLU A 13 2.97 -27.47 -5.62
C GLU A 13 2.56 -27.26 -7.09
N SER A 14 3.41 -26.57 -7.86
CA SER A 14 3.23 -26.30 -9.29
C SER A 14 1.84 -25.75 -9.68
N PRO A 15 1.35 -24.66 -9.03
CA PRO A 15 0.02 -24.12 -9.33
C PRO A 15 -0.03 -23.53 -10.74
N ASN A 16 -1.10 -23.80 -11.48
CA ASN A 16 -1.36 -23.16 -12.76
C ASN A 16 -2.04 -21.80 -12.52
N ILE A 17 -1.24 -20.74 -12.47
CA ILE A 17 -1.71 -19.38 -12.19
C ILE A 17 -1.94 -18.62 -13.49
N VAL A 18 -3.13 -18.05 -13.65
CA VAL A 18 -3.49 -17.16 -14.76
C VAL A 18 -3.88 -15.79 -14.22
N VAL A 19 -3.16 -14.76 -14.60
CA VAL A 19 -3.40 -13.38 -14.15
C VAL A 19 -4.20 -12.61 -15.18
N LEU A 20 -5.27 -11.93 -14.74
CA LEU A 20 -6.02 -10.96 -15.53
C LEU A 20 -5.31 -9.60 -15.46
N SER A 21 -4.69 -9.16 -16.55
CA SER A 21 -3.85 -7.95 -16.58
C SER A 21 -4.31 -6.96 -17.66
N ALA A 22 -3.99 -5.69 -17.44
CA ALA A 22 -4.09 -4.65 -18.48
C ALA A 22 -2.93 -4.76 -19.47
N ASN A 23 -1.74 -5.19 -18.99
CA ASN A 23 -0.56 -5.45 -19.82
C ASN A 23 -0.10 -6.91 -19.59
N PRO A 24 -0.65 -7.89 -20.33
CA PRO A 24 -0.37 -9.31 -20.13
C PRO A 24 1.09 -9.69 -20.36
N GLU A 25 1.73 -9.12 -21.36
CA GLU A 25 3.11 -9.47 -21.73
C GLU A 25 4.09 -9.06 -20.62
N GLU A 26 3.98 -7.85 -20.14
CA GLU A 26 4.78 -7.35 -19.02
C GLU A 26 4.53 -8.18 -17.75
N THR A 27 3.25 -8.44 -17.43
CA THR A 27 2.88 -9.26 -16.26
C THR A 27 3.46 -10.67 -16.37
N ALA A 28 3.38 -11.29 -17.53
CA ALA A 28 3.93 -12.62 -17.74
C ALA A 28 5.46 -12.65 -17.58
N ARG A 29 6.15 -11.65 -18.14
CA ARG A 29 7.60 -11.51 -18.03
C ARG A 29 8.05 -11.25 -16.59
N THR A 30 7.40 -10.31 -15.90
CA THR A 30 7.79 -9.88 -14.55
C THR A 30 7.56 -10.98 -13.51
N TYR A 31 6.40 -11.64 -13.56
CA TYR A 31 6.00 -12.59 -12.50
C TYR A 31 6.15 -14.07 -12.91
N ARG A 32 6.58 -14.35 -14.14
CA ARG A 32 6.75 -15.71 -14.70
C ARG A 32 5.49 -16.55 -14.53
N VAL A 33 4.34 -15.98 -14.87
CA VAL A 33 3.03 -16.61 -14.83
C VAL A 33 2.29 -16.39 -16.13
N LYS A 34 1.32 -17.24 -16.44
CA LYS A 34 0.41 -16.99 -17.56
C LYS A 34 -0.41 -15.74 -17.30
N SER A 35 -0.52 -14.87 -18.28
CA SER A 35 -1.34 -13.67 -18.18
C SER A 35 -2.22 -13.50 -19.41
N ILE A 36 -3.41 -12.95 -19.23
CA ILE A 36 -4.37 -12.66 -20.30
C ILE A 36 -4.94 -11.25 -20.11
N ASN A 37 -5.37 -10.66 -21.23
CA ASN A 37 -5.96 -9.34 -21.17
C ASN A 37 -7.31 -9.39 -20.41
N ARG A 38 -7.40 -8.58 -19.35
CA ARG A 38 -8.55 -8.54 -18.44
C ARG A 38 -9.88 -8.14 -19.09
N ILE A 39 -9.84 -7.42 -20.22
CA ILE A 39 -11.04 -7.01 -20.97
C ILE A 39 -11.41 -7.96 -22.11
N ASN A 40 -10.57 -8.95 -22.41
CA ASN A 40 -10.90 -10.01 -23.37
C ASN A 40 -11.82 -11.04 -22.71
N ILE A 41 -13.11 -10.72 -22.63
CA ILE A 41 -14.12 -11.54 -21.95
C ILE A 41 -14.17 -12.99 -22.46
N PRO A 42 -14.12 -13.28 -23.78
CA PRO A 42 -14.05 -14.66 -24.26
C PRO A 42 -12.87 -15.44 -23.66
N SER A 43 -11.67 -14.83 -23.62
CA SER A 43 -10.47 -15.45 -23.02
C SER A 43 -10.64 -15.66 -21.51
N VAL A 44 -11.17 -14.65 -20.79
CA VAL A 44 -11.49 -14.76 -19.36
C VAL A 44 -12.44 -15.91 -19.09
N MET A 45 -13.53 -16.01 -19.87
CA MET A 45 -14.50 -17.10 -19.74
C MET A 45 -13.92 -18.46 -20.01
N LYS A 46 -13.04 -18.61 -21.01
CA LYS A 46 -12.33 -19.85 -21.34
C LYS A 46 -11.48 -20.34 -20.17
N HIS A 47 -10.72 -19.44 -19.55
CA HIS A 47 -9.88 -19.77 -18.39
C HIS A 47 -10.71 -20.02 -17.13
N MET A 48 -11.77 -19.22 -16.91
CA MET A 48 -12.68 -19.37 -15.78
C MET A 48 -13.35 -20.76 -15.74
N LYS A 49 -13.69 -21.35 -16.89
CA LYS A 49 -14.28 -22.71 -16.96
C LYS A 49 -13.33 -23.80 -16.42
N LYS A 50 -12.01 -23.54 -16.41
CA LYS A 50 -11.00 -24.50 -15.97
C LYS A 50 -10.42 -24.14 -14.60
N ALA A 51 -10.86 -23.04 -14.01
CA ALA A 51 -10.34 -22.55 -12.75
C ALA A 51 -10.97 -23.28 -11.56
N GLU A 52 -10.17 -23.71 -10.61
CA GLU A 52 -10.62 -24.23 -9.31
C GLU A 52 -11.03 -23.07 -8.39
N MET A 53 -10.34 -21.92 -8.51
CA MET A 53 -10.55 -20.76 -7.66
C MET A 53 -10.28 -19.46 -8.42
N LEU A 54 -11.09 -18.45 -8.16
CA LEU A 54 -10.80 -17.06 -8.46
C LEU A 54 -10.29 -16.36 -7.19
N ILE A 55 -9.08 -15.78 -7.27
CA ILE A 55 -8.54 -14.93 -6.21
C ILE A 55 -8.64 -13.48 -6.68
N SER A 56 -9.49 -12.69 -6.00
CA SER A 56 -9.55 -11.24 -6.17
C SER A 56 -8.67 -10.61 -5.11
N GLY A 57 -7.45 -10.25 -5.47
CA GLY A 57 -6.45 -9.92 -4.47
C GLY A 57 -5.77 -8.59 -4.67
N GLY A 58 -5.33 -8.05 -3.53
CA GLY A 58 -4.50 -6.86 -3.41
C GLY A 58 -5.25 -5.53 -3.58
N GLY A 59 -4.86 -4.56 -2.79
CA GLY A 59 -5.37 -3.20 -2.88
C GLY A 59 -6.84 -3.02 -2.49
N THR A 60 -7.40 -1.86 -2.85
CA THR A 60 -8.81 -1.51 -2.61
C THR A 60 -9.55 -1.52 -3.94
N LEU A 61 -9.93 -2.72 -4.40
CA LEU A 61 -10.59 -2.91 -5.69
C LEU A 61 -12.10 -2.67 -5.62
N ILE A 62 -12.70 -2.98 -4.47
CA ILE A 62 -14.15 -2.86 -4.21
C ILE A 62 -14.41 -1.49 -3.59
N GLN A 63 -14.53 -0.46 -4.43
CA GLN A 63 -14.79 0.93 -4.04
C GLN A 63 -15.32 1.73 -5.23
N ASP A 64 -16.08 2.81 -4.99
CA ASP A 64 -16.65 3.65 -6.05
C ASP A 64 -16.20 5.12 -6.04
N ARG A 65 -15.25 5.47 -5.16
CA ARG A 65 -14.69 6.82 -5.05
C ARG A 65 -13.95 7.25 -6.32
N THR A 66 -13.16 6.34 -6.89
CA THR A 66 -12.35 6.62 -8.09
C THR A 66 -13.09 6.29 -9.37
N SER A 67 -13.83 5.17 -9.41
CA SER A 67 -14.55 4.74 -10.62
C SER A 67 -15.61 3.68 -10.34
N THR A 68 -16.87 4.03 -10.58
CA THR A 68 -17.99 3.08 -10.60
C THR A 68 -17.82 2.01 -11.70
N LYS A 69 -17.19 2.34 -12.83
CA LYS A 69 -16.91 1.37 -13.92
C LYS A 69 -15.94 0.30 -13.46
N SER A 70 -14.90 0.69 -12.73
CA SER A 70 -13.92 -0.25 -12.16
C SER A 70 -14.57 -1.21 -11.16
N LEU A 71 -15.36 -0.69 -10.22
CA LEU A 71 -16.11 -1.51 -9.27
C LEU A 71 -16.98 -2.55 -9.99
N ARG A 72 -17.79 -2.10 -10.96
CA ARG A 72 -18.68 -2.99 -11.74
C ARG A 72 -17.91 -4.07 -12.48
N TYR A 73 -16.75 -3.77 -13.01
CA TYR A 73 -15.89 -4.74 -13.65
C TYR A 73 -15.48 -5.86 -12.66
N TYR A 74 -14.94 -5.51 -11.49
CA TYR A 74 -14.53 -6.51 -10.51
C TYR A 74 -15.71 -7.34 -10.01
N LEU A 75 -16.85 -6.72 -9.72
CA LEU A 75 -18.07 -7.43 -9.33
C LEU A 75 -18.58 -8.37 -10.44
N ALA A 76 -18.48 -7.97 -11.70
CA ALA A 76 -18.86 -8.82 -12.84
C ALA A 76 -17.95 -10.06 -12.95
N ILE A 77 -16.65 -9.93 -12.79
CA ILE A 77 -15.70 -11.06 -12.79
C ILE A 77 -16.00 -12.02 -11.64
N ILE A 78 -16.22 -11.50 -10.43
CA ILE A 78 -16.61 -12.30 -9.25
C ILE A 78 -17.93 -13.02 -9.51
N SER A 79 -18.95 -12.30 -9.98
CA SER A 79 -20.25 -12.86 -10.30
C SER A 79 -20.18 -13.95 -11.36
N MET A 80 -19.33 -13.77 -12.37
CA MET A 80 -19.09 -14.77 -13.43
C MET A 80 -18.48 -16.05 -12.86
N ALA A 81 -17.52 -15.96 -11.93
CA ALA A 81 -16.93 -17.11 -11.26
C ALA A 81 -17.98 -17.86 -10.41
N VAL A 82 -18.72 -17.12 -9.56
CA VAL A 82 -19.77 -17.68 -8.71
C VAL A 82 -20.84 -18.41 -9.53
N LYS A 83 -21.32 -17.81 -10.64
CA LYS A 83 -22.33 -18.44 -11.54
C LYS A 83 -21.82 -19.74 -12.17
N ARG A 84 -20.53 -19.94 -12.25
CA ARG A 84 -19.89 -21.16 -12.80
C ARG A 84 -19.47 -22.18 -11.75
N GLY A 85 -19.80 -21.93 -10.48
CA GLY A 85 -19.39 -22.80 -9.38
C GLY A 85 -17.91 -22.73 -9.03
N VAL A 86 -17.17 -21.76 -9.58
CA VAL A 86 -15.78 -21.52 -9.23
C VAL A 86 -15.71 -20.90 -7.85
N LYS A 87 -14.88 -21.45 -6.96
CA LYS A 87 -14.66 -20.88 -5.62
C LYS A 87 -14.07 -19.48 -5.75
N VAL A 88 -14.53 -18.56 -4.90
CA VAL A 88 -14.04 -17.17 -4.91
C VAL A 88 -13.49 -16.79 -3.55
N MET A 89 -12.29 -16.25 -3.56
CA MET A 89 -11.65 -15.66 -2.39
C MET A 89 -11.28 -14.20 -2.69
N LEU A 90 -11.73 -13.29 -1.83
CA LEU A 90 -11.12 -11.95 -1.76
C LEU A 90 -9.91 -12.05 -0.83
N TYR A 91 -8.74 -11.66 -1.32
CA TYR A 91 -7.47 -11.89 -0.62
C TYR A 91 -6.87 -10.58 -0.14
N ALA A 92 -6.87 -10.36 1.19
CA ALA A 92 -6.35 -9.18 1.87
C ALA A 92 -6.79 -7.85 1.23
N ASN A 93 -8.08 -7.76 0.89
CA ASN A 93 -8.64 -6.57 0.28
C ASN A 93 -8.92 -5.46 1.30
N GLY A 94 -8.70 -4.21 0.86
CA GLY A 94 -9.41 -3.07 1.43
C GLY A 94 -10.77 -2.91 0.73
N ILE A 95 -11.79 -2.52 1.46
CA ILE A 95 -13.14 -2.29 0.94
C ILE A 95 -13.53 -0.82 1.14
N GLY A 96 -14.17 -0.25 0.13
CA GLY A 96 -14.78 1.09 0.18
C GLY A 96 -13.81 2.27 -0.06
N PRO A 97 -14.34 3.50 0.00
CA PRO A 97 -15.74 3.80 0.28
C PRO A 97 -16.70 3.34 -0.84
N LEU A 98 -17.96 3.06 -0.46
CA LEU A 98 -19.08 2.77 -1.35
C LEU A 98 -20.15 3.86 -1.15
N ASN A 99 -20.00 4.98 -1.86
CA ASN A 99 -20.81 6.18 -1.63
C ASN A 99 -22.19 6.11 -2.28
N LYS A 100 -22.37 5.26 -3.29
CA LYS A 100 -23.62 5.14 -4.03
C LYS A 100 -24.40 3.93 -3.52
N LYS A 101 -25.64 4.14 -3.05
CA LYS A 101 -26.53 3.09 -2.53
C LYS A 101 -26.65 1.88 -3.47
N LEU A 102 -26.90 2.11 -4.77
CA LEU A 102 -26.97 1.04 -5.77
C LEU A 102 -25.66 0.24 -5.91
N ASN A 103 -24.50 0.87 -5.74
CA ASN A 103 -23.22 0.18 -5.77
C ASN A 103 -23.03 -0.67 -4.50
N ALA A 104 -23.42 -0.17 -3.34
CA ALA A 104 -23.40 -0.90 -2.07
C ALA A 104 -24.31 -2.14 -2.12
N GLU A 105 -25.55 -1.98 -2.55
CA GLU A 105 -26.51 -3.07 -2.73
C GLU A 105 -26.01 -4.13 -3.73
N HIS A 106 -25.47 -3.70 -4.88
CA HIS A 106 -24.88 -4.63 -5.85
C HIS A 106 -23.66 -5.36 -5.29
N THR A 107 -22.79 -4.64 -4.57
CA THR A 107 -21.64 -5.25 -3.90
C THR A 107 -22.07 -6.31 -2.89
N ALA A 108 -23.05 -6.00 -2.04
CA ALA A 108 -23.61 -6.95 -1.08
C ALA A 108 -24.20 -8.20 -1.75
N SER A 109 -24.98 -8.00 -2.81
CA SER A 109 -25.59 -9.10 -3.60
C SER A 109 -24.55 -10.05 -4.18
N VAL A 110 -23.41 -9.52 -4.67
CA VAL A 110 -22.33 -10.33 -5.24
C VAL A 110 -21.48 -10.97 -4.15
N LEU A 111 -21.06 -10.22 -3.15
CA LEU A 111 -20.13 -10.70 -2.12
C LEU A 111 -20.79 -11.70 -1.14
N ASN A 112 -22.09 -11.65 -0.92
CA ASN A 112 -22.80 -12.68 -0.16
C ASN A 112 -22.79 -14.08 -0.81
N ARG A 113 -22.22 -14.21 -2.00
CA ARG A 113 -22.15 -15.47 -2.76
C ARG A 113 -20.73 -16.02 -2.85
N VAL A 114 -19.74 -15.31 -2.32
CA VAL A 114 -18.33 -15.78 -2.27
C VAL A 114 -18.11 -16.63 -1.03
N GLN A 115 -17.03 -17.42 -1.03
CA GLN A 115 -16.76 -18.36 0.07
C GLN A 115 -15.96 -17.72 1.20
N LEU A 116 -14.94 -16.93 0.85
CA LEU A 116 -13.99 -16.37 1.80
C LEU A 116 -13.63 -14.93 1.43
N ILE A 117 -13.61 -14.08 2.42
CA ILE A 117 -13.12 -12.71 2.31
C ILE A 117 -12.05 -12.53 3.40
N THR A 118 -10.81 -12.29 3.01
CA THR A 118 -9.79 -11.79 3.92
C THR A 118 -9.61 -10.30 3.68
N LEU A 119 -9.54 -9.54 4.75
CA LEU A 119 -9.44 -8.08 4.76
C LEU A 119 -8.17 -7.69 5.50
N ARG A 120 -7.58 -6.58 5.09
CA ARG A 120 -6.36 -6.08 5.74
C ARG A 120 -6.62 -5.05 6.85
N ASP A 121 -7.86 -4.65 7.07
CA ASP A 121 -8.25 -3.65 8.06
C ASP A 121 -9.70 -3.82 8.54
N GLU A 122 -9.96 -3.37 9.78
CA GLU A 122 -11.27 -3.44 10.42
C GLU A 122 -12.29 -2.47 9.78
N ALA A 123 -11.83 -1.33 9.25
CA ALA A 123 -12.72 -0.39 8.55
C ALA A 123 -13.40 -1.06 7.35
N SER A 124 -12.66 -1.89 6.60
CA SER A 124 -13.23 -2.71 5.52
C SER A 124 -14.29 -3.70 6.01
N ARG A 125 -14.10 -4.32 7.19
CA ARG A 125 -15.10 -5.21 7.78
C ARG A 125 -16.37 -4.45 8.15
N ASN A 126 -16.24 -3.27 8.75
CA ASN A 126 -17.37 -2.44 9.13
C ASN A 126 -18.20 -2.04 7.90
N ILE A 127 -17.55 -1.63 6.81
CA ILE A 127 -18.24 -1.32 5.54
C ILE A 127 -19.01 -2.56 5.02
N LEU A 128 -18.39 -3.75 5.02
CA LEU A 128 -19.08 -4.97 4.59
C LEU A 128 -20.31 -5.26 5.47
N LYS A 129 -20.21 -5.07 6.78
CA LYS A 129 -21.32 -5.25 7.71
C LYS A 129 -22.44 -4.24 7.44
N GLU A 130 -22.11 -2.96 7.25
CA GLU A 130 -23.07 -1.88 6.96
C GLU A 130 -23.87 -2.13 5.68
N ILE A 131 -23.23 -2.64 4.62
CA ILE A 131 -23.90 -2.97 3.37
C ILE A 131 -24.59 -4.34 3.37
N GLY A 132 -24.57 -5.08 4.48
CA GLY A 132 -25.26 -6.35 4.64
C GLY A 132 -24.57 -7.58 4.04
N VAL A 133 -23.23 -7.59 3.99
CA VAL A 133 -22.44 -8.79 3.65
C VAL A 133 -22.24 -9.65 4.90
N THR A 134 -22.96 -10.75 5.00
CA THR A 134 -23.03 -11.60 6.22
C THR A 134 -22.79 -13.09 5.96
N LYS A 135 -22.87 -13.53 4.71
CA LYS A 135 -22.81 -14.97 4.37
C LYS A 135 -21.39 -15.53 4.24
N PRO A 136 -20.42 -14.83 3.64
CA PRO A 136 -19.07 -15.37 3.51
C PRO A 136 -18.37 -15.43 4.85
N GLN A 137 -17.38 -16.33 4.97
CA GLN A 137 -16.44 -16.26 6.06
C GLN A 137 -15.56 -15.00 5.88
N ILE A 138 -15.54 -14.11 6.88
CA ILE A 138 -14.74 -12.88 6.85
C ILE A 138 -13.67 -12.97 7.93
N LYS A 139 -12.39 -12.76 7.53
CA LYS A 139 -11.22 -12.75 8.43
C LYS A 139 -10.42 -11.47 8.21
N ILE A 140 -9.94 -10.86 9.28
CA ILE A 140 -8.91 -9.83 9.21
C ILE A 140 -7.55 -10.53 9.14
N THR A 141 -6.71 -10.07 8.23
CA THR A 141 -5.35 -10.57 8.00
C THR A 141 -4.43 -9.38 7.77
N ALA A 142 -3.11 -9.63 7.74
CA ALA A 142 -2.16 -8.59 7.33
C ALA A 142 -2.23 -8.33 5.81
N ASP A 143 -1.69 -7.19 5.37
CA ASP A 143 -1.42 -6.97 3.95
C ASP A 143 -0.41 -8.03 3.46
N PRO A 144 -0.57 -8.59 2.24
CA PRO A 144 0.31 -9.64 1.73
C PRO A 144 1.80 -9.26 1.66
N VAL A 145 2.10 -7.98 1.71
CA VAL A 145 3.49 -7.48 1.74
C VAL A 145 4.25 -8.00 2.95
N PHE A 146 3.58 -8.16 4.11
CA PHE A 146 4.21 -8.73 5.31
C PHE A 146 4.67 -10.20 5.13
N GLY A 147 4.13 -10.92 4.16
CA GLY A 147 4.55 -12.28 3.79
C GLY A 147 5.65 -12.34 2.72
N LEU A 148 6.15 -11.21 2.25
CA LEU A 148 7.27 -11.17 1.33
C LEU A 148 8.56 -11.45 2.11
N ASP A 149 9.03 -12.69 2.05
CA ASP A 149 10.31 -13.09 2.64
C ASP A 149 11.45 -12.23 2.10
N GLU A 150 12.30 -11.80 3.01
CA GLU A 150 13.62 -11.26 2.68
C GLU A 150 14.50 -12.40 2.18
N THR A 151 14.55 -12.60 0.87
CA THR A 151 15.65 -13.38 0.32
C THR A 151 16.97 -12.64 0.64
N ASN A 152 17.98 -13.38 1.08
CA ASN A 152 19.27 -12.97 1.67
C ASN A 152 20.07 -11.84 1.01
N ASN A 153 19.52 -11.08 0.08
CA ASN A 153 20.21 -10.04 -0.69
C ASN A 153 19.52 -8.65 -0.65
N ASN A 154 18.39 -8.51 0.04
CA ASN A 154 17.60 -7.26 -0.04
C ASN A 154 18.27 -6.07 0.67
N GLY A 155 18.94 -6.24 1.81
CA GLY A 155 19.67 -5.16 2.48
C GLY A 155 20.75 -4.56 1.60
N LYS A 156 21.55 -5.36 0.91
CA LYS A 156 22.59 -4.87 0.00
C LYS A 156 22.06 -4.03 -1.16
N LYS A 157 20.83 -4.31 -1.65
CA LYS A 157 20.24 -3.52 -2.74
C LYS A 157 19.77 -2.15 -2.28
N GLY A 158 19.13 -2.04 -1.12
CA GLY A 158 18.69 -0.77 -0.56
C GLY A 158 19.87 0.16 -0.31
N ARG A 159 20.93 -0.38 0.31
CA ARG A 159 22.16 0.37 0.54
C ARG A 159 22.80 0.84 -0.77
N ALA A 160 22.92 -0.03 -1.77
CA ALA A 160 23.49 0.32 -3.07
C ALA A 160 22.70 1.42 -3.79
N LEU A 161 21.35 1.42 -3.68
CA LEU A 161 20.49 2.45 -4.24
C LEU A 161 20.71 3.80 -3.54
N LEU A 162 20.84 3.81 -2.21
CA LEU A 162 21.15 5.01 -1.43
C LEU A 162 22.56 5.54 -1.72
N ASP A 163 23.52 4.64 -1.83
CA ASP A 163 24.89 4.99 -2.23
C ASP A 163 24.95 5.63 -3.63
N GLY A 164 24.11 5.12 -4.55
CA GLY A 164 23.92 5.69 -5.89
C GLY A 164 23.36 7.12 -5.88
N LEU A 165 22.56 7.49 -4.86
CA LEU A 165 22.14 8.87 -4.63
C LEU A 165 23.20 9.72 -3.94
N GLY A 166 24.33 9.13 -3.51
CA GLY A 166 25.41 9.82 -2.79
C GLY A 166 25.25 9.81 -1.26
N ILE A 167 24.34 8.98 -0.71
CA ILE A 167 24.13 8.84 0.73
C ILE A 167 24.91 7.63 1.23
N LYS A 168 26.14 7.85 1.71
CA LYS A 168 27.06 6.77 2.08
C LYS A 168 26.93 6.31 3.53
N SER A 169 26.43 7.16 4.42
CA SER A 169 26.31 6.89 5.87
C SER A 169 25.37 7.87 6.53
N GLY A 170 25.07 7.65 7.81
CA GLY A 170 24.19 8.49 8.62
C GLY A 170 22.76 7.98 8.70
N LYS A 171 21.99 8.62 9.55
CA LYS A 171 20.55 8.30 9.71
C LYS A 171 19.74 8.82 8.53
N ILE A 172 18.70 8.12 8.16
CA ILE A 172 17.88 8.41 6.98
C ILE A 172 16.42 8.61 7.37
N LEU A 173 15.88 9.77 6.99
CA LEU A 173 14.44 10.06 7.05
C LEU A 173 13.80 9.77 5.69
N GLY A 174 12.98 8.74 5.60
CA GLY A 174 12.15 8.49 4.42
C GLY A 174 10.94 9.41 4.39
N VAL A 175 10.69 10.08 3.25
CA VAL A 175 9.58 10.99 3.06
C VAL A 175 8.74 10.52 1.88
N SER A 176 7.49 10.10 2.13
CA SER A 176 6.59 9.63 1.09
C SER A 176 5.29 10.41 1.07
N VAL A 177 5.24 11.45 0.25
CA VAL A 177 4.13 12.38 0.12
C VAL A 177 3.40 12.23 -1.21
N ARG A 178 2.20 12.78 -1.28
CA ARG A 178 1.42 12.83 -2.51
C ARG A 178 0.70 14.16 -2.63
N ARG A 179 0.39 14.57 -3.85
CA ARG A 179 -0.49 15.72 -4.06
C ARG A 179 -1.89 15.40 -3.52
N TRP A 180 -2.42 16.34 -2.71
CA TRP A 180 -3.77 16.27 -2.16
C TRP A 180 -4.54 17.54 -2.50
N ALA A 181 -5.85 17.47 -2.73
CA ALA A 181 -6.64 18.56 -3.30
C ALA A 181 -6.62 19.85 -2.46
N ASN A 182 -6.42 19.72 -1.15
CA ASN A 182 -6.33 20.84 -0.21
C ASN A 182 -4.90 21.06 0.33
N SER A 183 -3.87 20.41 -0.22
CA SER A 183 -2.48 20.68 0.13
C SER A 183 -2.08 22.01 -0.50
N GLY A 184 -2.10 23.07 0.32
CA GLY A 184 -1.55 24.36 -0.03
C GLY A 184 -0.06 24.43 0.28
N ARG A 185 0.55 25.58 -0.03
CA ARG A 185 1.97 25.85 0.27
C ARG A 185 2.30 25.69 1.77
N SER A 186 1.32 25.91 2.66
CA SER A 186 1.48 25.70 4.10
C SER A 186 1.74 24.25 4.48
N PHE A 187 1.09 23.28 3.84
CA PHE A 187 1.34 21.86 4.06
C PHE A 187 2.76 21.47 3.59
N GLU A 188 3.13 21.88 2.38
CA GLU A 188 4.45 21.62 1.83
C GLU A 188 5.56 22.24 2.69
N GLN A 189 5.34 23.46 3.19
CA GLN A 189 6.25 24.13 4.11
C GLN A 189 6.37 23.39 5.44
N SER A 190 5.25 22.90 6.01
CA SER A 190 5.28 22.13 7.27
C SER A 190 6.10 20.85 7.14
N ILE A 191 6.04 20.16 5.99
CA ILE A 191 6.88 18.98 5.75
C ILE A 191 8.36 19.39 5.58
N ALA A 192 8.64 20.48 4.85
CA ALA A 192 10.00 20.98 4.67
C ALA A 192 10.64 21.36 6.00
N ASP A 193 9.93 22.12 6.83
CA ASP A 193 10.40 22.55 8.14
C ASP A 193 10.67 21.36 9.08
N MET A 194 9.81 20.33 9.04
CA MET A 194 10.02 19.10 9.80
C MET A 194 11.24 18.31 9.29
N CYS A 195 11.46 18.25 7.97
CA CYS A 195 12.66 17.61 7.42
C CYS A 195 13.93 18.34 7.84
N ASP A 196 13.94 19.68 7.79
CA ASP A 196 15.04 20.50 8.25
C ASP A 196 15.29 20.29 9.75
N TYR A 197 14.23 20.28 10.57
CA TYR A 197 14.31 19.99 12.01
C TYR A 197 14.91 18.61 12.31
N ALA A 198 14.47 17.57 11.60
CA ALA A 198 14.99 16.22 11.78
C ALA A 198 16.48 16.11 11.37
N ALA A 199 16.88 16.86 10.35
CA ALA A 199 18.27 16.94 9.94
C ALA A 199 19.14 17.64 11.01
N ASP A 200 18.70 18.79 11.50
CA ASP A 200 19.44 19.60 12.49
C ASP A 200 19.53 18.89 13.85
N LYS A 201 18.41 18.36 14.34
CA LYS A 201 18.34 17.77 15.69
C LYS A 201 18.86 16.34 15.76
N TYR A 202 18.57 15.53 14.76
CA TYR A 202 18.83 14.08 14.79
C TYR A 202 19.91 13.62 13.79
N GLY A 203 20.45 14.54 12.97
CA GLY A 203 21.42 14.22 11.93
C GLY A 203 20.87 13.35 10.81
N MET A 204 19.54 13.43 10.55
CA MET A 204 18.90 12.62 9.53
C MET A 204 19.01 13.24 8.14
N THR A 205 19.31 12.45 7.15
CA THR A 205 19.27 12.84 5.74
C THR A 205 17.90 12.56 5.15
N PRO A 206 17.13 13.59 4.72
CA PRO A 206 15.84 13.39 4.10
C PRO A 206 15.94 12.80 2.71
N VAL A 207 15.19 11.70 2.46
CA VAL A 207 15.10 11.00 1.18
C VAL A 207 13.65 10.86 0.76
N PHE A 208 13.29 11.49 -0.34
CA PHE A 208 11.94 11.41 -0.89
C PHE A 208 11.77 10.13 -1.70
N ILE A 209 10.70 9.37 -1.39
CA ILE A 209 10.38 8.09 -2.01
C ILE A 209 8.98 8.18 -2.64
N PRO A 210 8.88 8.62 -3.91
CA PRO A 210 7.62 8.67 -4.63
C PRO A 210 7.08 7.27 -4.88
N MET A 211 5.96 6.91 -4.25
CA MET A 211 5.33 5.59 -4.41
C MET A 211 4.59 5.43 -5.75
N GLN A 212 4.20 6.53 -6.36
CA GLN A 212 3.68 6.66 -7.71
C GLN A 212 4.39 7.85 -8.38
N ARG A 213 5.52 7.59 -9.00
CA ARG A 213 6.44 8.62 -9.50
C ARG A 213 5.72 9.74 -10.25
N GLU A 214 4.95 9.42 -11.28
CA GLU A 214 4.22 10.40 -12.11
C GLU A 214 3.32 11.37 -11.32
N ARG A 215 2.88 10.99 -10.11
CA ARG A 215 1.96 11.76 -9.29
C ARG A 215 2.62 12.41 -8.09
N ASP A 216 3.68 11.79 -7.56
CA ASP A 216 4.26 12.14 -6.29
C ASP A 216 5.58 12.93 -6.43
N GLU A 217 6.26 12.80 -7.58
CA GLU A 217 7.54 13.47 -7.82
C GLU A 217 7.42 14.99 -7.77
N ALA A 218 6.41 15.55 -8.42
CA ALA A 218 6.24 17.01 -8.47
C ALA A 218 6.07 17.64 -7.08
N VAL A 219 5.25 17.05 -6.20
CA VAL A 219 5.07 17.55 -4.84
C VAL A 219 6.32 17.32 -3.99
N SER A 220 7.03 16.20 -4.18
CA SER A 220 8.29 15.93 -3.50
C SER A 220 9.33 16.99 -3.83
N ARG A 221 9.52 17.31 -5.12
CA ARG A 221 10.45 18.37 -5.56
C ARG A 221 10.03 19.76 -5.08
N SER A 222 8.72 20.03 -5.02
CA SER A 222 8.20 21.29 -4.45
C SER A 222 8.61 21.44 -2.99
N ILE A 223 8.45 20.39 -2.17
CA ILE A 223 8.86 20.41 -0.76
C ILE A 223 10.38 20.55 -0.65
N MET A 224 11.15 19.78 -1.44
CA MET A 224 12.61 19.89 -1.47
C MET A 224 13.09 21.32 -1.76
N SER A 225 12.38 22.06 -2.62
CA SER A 225 12.74 23.47 -2.94
C SER A 225 12.47 24.45 -1.80
N LEU A 226 11.69 24.07 -0.79
CA LEU A 226 11.40 24.86 0.42
C LEU A 226 12.36 24.54 1.57
N MET A 227 13.07 23.43 1.48
CA MET A 227 14.02 22.96 2.50
C MET A 227 15.33 23.77 2.46
N LYS A 228 15.97 23.91 3.62
CA LYS A 228 17.31 24.45 3.78
C LYS A 228 18.36 23.37 3.74
N THR A 229 18.00 22.18 4.21
CA THR A 229 18.89 21.02 4.30
C THR A 229 18.95 20.29 2.96
N LYS A 230 20.12 19.73 2.64
CA LYS A 230 20.28 18.88 1.46
C LYS A 230 19.39 17.63 1.59
N SER A 231 18.61 17.38 0.56
CA SER A 231 17.72 16.21 0.47
C SER A 231 17.90 15.49 -0.86
N TYR A 232 17.37 14.27 -0.93
CA TYR A 232 17.52 13.40 -2.10
C TYR A 232 16.15 12.85 -2.51
N ILE A 233 16.02 12.37 -3.74
CA ILE A 233 14.79 11.79 -4.27
C ILE A 233 15.12 10.62 -5.19
N PHE A 234 14.32 9.56 -5.08
CA PHE A 234 14.29 8.49 -6.07
C PHE A 234 13.39 8.94 -7.24
N ASP A 235 13.99 9.39 -8.32
CA ASP A 235 13.32 9.92 -9.53
C ASP A 235 13.28 8.90 -10.69
N PHE A 236 13.50 7.65 -10.39
CA PHE A 236 13.41 6.51 -11.31
C PHE A 236 12.46 5.43 -10.78
N ASP A 237 12.01 4.56 -11.66
CA ASP A 237 11.10 3.48 -11.31
C ASP A 237 11.86 2.37 -10.58
N MET A 238 11.35 1.99 -9.42
CA MET A 238 11.87 0.89 -8.61
C MET A 238 10.87 -0.27 -8.57
N SER A 239 11.37 -1.48 -8.57
CA SER A 239 10.58 -2.66 -8.24
C SER A 239 10.11 -2.63 -6.78
N VAL A 240 9.09 -3.42 -6.44
CA VAL A 240 8.61 -3.52 -5.06
C VAL A 240 9.71 -4.01 -4.12
N GLU A 241 10.55 -4.93 -4.58
CA GLU A 241 11.67 -5.46 -3.83
C GLU A 241 12.74 -4.40 -3.56
N GLU A 242 13.03 -3.53 -4.52
CA GLU A 242 13.95 -2.40 -4.37
C GLU A 242 13.39 -1.36 -3.39
N ILE A 243 12.12 -1.00 -3.54
CA ILE A 243 11.45 -0.09 -2.60
C ILE A 243 11.51 -0.65 -1.18
N MET A 244 11.11 -1.90 -0.97
CA MET A 244 11.16 -2.53 0.35
C MET A 244 12.58 -2.59 0.91
N SER A 245 13.57 -2.82 0.06
CA SER A 245 14.98 -2.82 0.45
C SER A 245 15.44 -1.43 0.91
N VAL A 246 15.02 -0.37 0.22
CA VAL A 246 15.27 1.03 0.64
C VAL A 246 14.59 1.32 1.97
N PHE A 247 13.33 0.90 2.13
CA PHE A 247 12.62 1.10 3.41
C PHE A 247 13.33 0.41 4.59
N GLY A 248 13.99 -0.73 4.37
CA GLY A 248 14.79 -1.40 5.41
C GLY A 248 16.05 -0.64 5.87
N GLU A 249 16.48 0.36 5.11
CA GLU A 249 17.65 1.21 5.43
C GLU A 249 17.25 2.53 6.12
N LEU A 250 15.96 2.79 6.31
CA LEU A 250 15.46 4.02 6.93
C LEU A 250 15.54 3.91 8.45
N ASP A 251 15.81 5.03 9.11
CA ASP A 251 15.73 5.17 10.57
C ASP A 251 14.34 5.67 10.99
N MET A 252 13.67 6.47 10.17
CA MET A 252 12.32 6.94 10.38
C MET A 252 11.64 7.18 9.04
N CYS A 253 10.33 6.98 8.98
CA CYS A 253 9.53 7.29 7.80
C CYS A 253 8.38 8.22 8.15
N ILE A 254 8.18 9.28 7.36
CA ILE A 254 6.92 10.03 7.34
C ILE A 254 6.18 9.72 6.05
N GLY A 255 4.95 9.19 6.18
CA GLY A 255 4.22 8.62 5.05
C GLY A 255 2.79 9.09 4.91
N MET A 256 2.46 9.60 3.71
CA MET A 256 1.09 9.88 3.29
C MET A 256 0.52 8.73 2.44
N ARG A 257 1.36 7.94 1.81
CA ARG A 257 0.95 6.75 1.05
C ARG A 257 0.83 5.53 1.96
N LEU A 258 -0.32 4.85 1.93
CA LEU A 258 -0.55 3.67 2.77
C LEU A 258 0.57 2.63 2.62
N HIS A 259 1.03 2.35 1.39
CA HIS A 259 2.10 1.38 1.17
C HIS A 259 3.45 1.83 1.72
N SER A 260 3.75 3.13 1.82
CA SER A 260 4.98 3.57 2.49
C SER A 260 4.95 3.23 3.98
N LEU A 261 3.80 3.37 4.63
CA LEU A 261 3.62 2.99 6.03
C LEU A 261 3.66 1.47 6.20
N ILE A 262 3.02 0.71 5.29
CA ILE A 262 3.06 -0.76 5.29
C ILE A 262 4.51 -1.26 5.13
N TYR A 263 5.30 -0.69 4.21
CA TYR A 263 6.70 -1.09 4.00
C TYR A 263 7.58 -0.71 5.20
N SER A 264 7.37 0.46 5.79
CA SER A 264 8.04 0.85 7.03
C SER A 264 7.75 -0.14 8.16
N ALA A 265 6.47 -0.44 8.40
CA ALA A 265 6.07 -1.41 9.43
C ALA A 265 6.65 -2.81 9.16
N ALA A 266 6.60 -3.30 7.90
CA ALA A 266 7.16 -4.59 7.51
C ALA A 266 8.70 -4.67 7.68
N LYS A 267 9.38 -3.53 7.78
CA LYS A 267 10.82 -3.41 8.04
C LYS A 267 11.15 -2.98 9.46
N SER A 268 10.15 -2.94 10.33
CA SER A 268 10.28 -2.45 11.71
C SER A 268 10.93 -1.06 11.79
N VAL A 269 10.59 -0.19 10.83
CA VAL A 269 11.05 1.20 10.78
C VAL A 269 10.00 2.08 11.44
N PRO A 270 10.35 2.86 12.47
CA PRO A 270 9.47 3.82 13.09
C PRO A 270 8.83 4.77 12.09
N LEU A 271 7.53 5.01 12.24
CA LEU A 271 6.75 5.67 11.20
C LEU A 271 5.79 6.73 11.77
N ILE A 272 5.62 7.80 11.00
CA ILE A 272 4.67 8.88 11.25
C ILE A 272 3.67 8.90 10.10
N GLY A 273 2.38 8.74 10.41
CA GLY A 273 1.30 8.73 9.43
C GLY A 273 0.77 10.12 9.11
N LEU A 274 0.65 10.47 7.84
CA LEU A 274 -0.04 11.67 7.37
C LEU A 274 -1.43 11.28 6.87
N ALA A 275 -2.45 11.48 7.72
CA ALA A 275 -3.82 11.02 7.51
C ALA A 275 -4.60 11.97 6.60
N TYR A 276 -4.70 11.63 5.32
CA TYR A 276 -5.60 12.29 4.35
C TYR A 276 -6.83 11.44 4.03
N ASP A 277 -6.86 10.21 4.51
CA ASP A 277 -7.87 9.19 4.21
C ASP A 277 -7.98 8.27 5.44
N PRO A 278 -9.19 7.84 5.84
CA PRO A 278 -9.40 7.00 7.02
C PRO A 278 -8.55 5.71 7.06
N LYS A 279 -8.18 5.18 5.89
CA LYS A 279 -7.33 3.98 5.81
C LYS A 279 -5.93 4.15 6.43
N ILE A 280 -5.41 5.38 6.49
CA ILE A 280 -4.13 5.67 7.15
C ILE A 280 -4.32 5.49 8.66
N VAL A 281 -5.35 6.14 9.23
CA VAL A 281 -5.68 6.00 10.65
C VAL A 281 -5.93 4.53 11.02
N SER A 282 -6.79 3.84 10.25
CA SER A 282 -7.07 2.42 10.47
C SER A 282 -5.81 1.54 10.42
N PHE A 283 -4.86 1.85 9.55
CA PHE A 283 -3.59 1.12 9.50
C PHE A 283 -2.72 1.40 10.72
N MET A 284 -2.59 2.66 11.13
CA MET A 284 -1.84 3.06 12.31
C MET A 284 -2.41 2.41 13.58
N GLU A 285 -3.74 2.41 13.73
CA GLU A 285 -4.43 1.75 14.84
C GLU A 285 -4.22 0.22 14.81
N TYR A 286 -4.35 -0.40 13.63
CA TYR A 286 -4.13 -1.85 13.46
C TYR A 286 -2.72 -2.29 13.83
N THR A 287 -1.72 -1.46 13.54
CA THR A 287 -0.32 -1.70 13.90
C THR A 287 0.04 -1.14 15.29
N HIS A 288 -0.94 -0.72 16.08
CA HIS A 288 -0.78 -0.10 17.41
C HIS A 288 0.10 1.16 17.41
N GLN A 289 0.27 1.80 16.26
CA GLN A 289 1.06 3.02 16.11
C GLN A 289 0.19 4.27 16.33
N LYS A 290 0.68 5.19 17.18
CA LYS A 290 -0.08 6.39 17.61
C LYS A 290 0.43 7.69 17.01
N LEU A 291 1.49 7.65 16.20
CA LEU A 291 2.14 8.82 15.64
C LEU A 291 1.55 9.15 14.27
N TYR A 292 0.47 9.93 14.25
CA TYR A 292 -0.11 10.43 13.00
C TYR A 292 -0.77 11.80 13.18
N ALA A 293 -0.84 12.56 12.10
CA ALA A 293 -1.49 13.86 12.04
C ALA A 293 -2.51 13.94 10.89
N ASP A 294 -3.59 14.72 11.04
CA ASP A 294 -4.53 15.02 9.95
C ASP A 294 -3.92 16.09 9.04
N VAL A 295 -3.72 15.74 7.76
CA VAL A 295 -3.12 16.64 6.76
C VAL A 295 -3.89 17.95 6.53
N LYS A 296 -5.17 18.03 6.95
CA LYS A 296 -5.99 19.24 6.77
C LYS A 296 -5.49 20.44 7.58
N ASN A 297 -4.99 20.16 8.78
CA ASN A 297 -4.63 21.19 9.75
C ASN A 297 -3.19 21.02 10.28
N VAL A 298 -2.40 20.13 9.69
CA VAL A 298 -1.07 19.82 10.18
C VAL A 298 -0.15 21.03 10.11
N SER A 299 0.56 21.27 11.21
CA SER A 299 1.58 22.32 11.32
C SER A 299 2.99 21.73 11.42
N ALA A 300 4.00 22.56 11.13
CA ALA A 300 5.39 22.17 11.32
C ALA A 300 5.68 21.76 12.78
N ASN A 301 5.17 22.52 13.75
CA ASN A 301 5.35 22.22 15.17
C ASN A 301 4.79 20.84 15.55
N GLU A 302 3.57 20.51 15.10
CA GLU A 302 2.96 19.20 15.34
C GLU A 302 3.81 18.08 14.74
N LEU A 303 4.34 18.24 13.53
CA LEU A 303 5.20 17.24 12.90
C LEU A 303 6.54 17.09 13.63
N CYS A 304 7.13 18.19 14.10
CA CYS A 304 8.35 18.15 14.90
C CYS A 304 8.13 17.43 16.24
N GLU A 305 7.00 17.70 16.92
CA GLU A 305 6.63 17.00 18.15
C GLU A 305 6.42 15.48 17.90
N LEU A 306 5.80 15.11 16.78
CA LEU A 306 5.67 13.70 16.40
C LEU A 306 7.03 13.06 16.12
N ALA A 307 7.96 13.77 15.48
CA ALA A 307 9.31 13.29 15.28
C ALA A 307 10.06 13.13 16.62
N ASP A 308 9.90 14.07 17.56
CA ASP A 308 10.48 13.98 18.90
C ASP A 308 9.94 12.77 19.67
N ARG A 309 8.64 12.53 19.64
CA ARG A 309 8.01 11.37 20.27
C ARG A 309 8.46 10.08 19.61
N CYS A 310 8.60 10.06 18.29
CA CYS A 310 9.10 8.91 17.54
C CYS A 310 10.53 8.56 17.96
N MET A 311 11.39 9.56 18.12
CA MET A 311 12.77 9.35 18.50
C MET A 311 12.93 9.03 20.00
N ALA A 312 12.09 9.58 20.87
CA ALA A 312 12.09 9.28 22.32
C ALA A 312 11.65 7.83 22.60
N ASP A 313 10.75 7.27 21.80
CA ASP A 313 10.20 5.92 21.96
C ASP A 313 10.69 4.93 20.89
N TYR A 314 11.81 5.25 20.25
CA TYR A 314 12.32 4.59 19.04
C TYR A 314 12.41 3.07 19.16
N ASP A 315 13.03 2.58 20.21
CA ASP A 315 13.27 1.14 20.39
C ASP A 315 11.97 0.38 20.69
N ASN A 316 11.03 0.98 21.46
CA ASN A 316 9.73 0.37 21.73
C ASN A 316 8.89 0.29 20.44
N ILE A 317 8.80 1.39 19.67
CA ILE A 317 8.11 1.40 18.38
C ILE A 317 8.69 0.33 17.44
N LYS A 318 10.00 0.25 17.36
CA LYS A 318 10.68 -0.74 16.52
C LYS A 318 10.42 -2.18 16.98
N ASN A 319 10.31 -2.42 18.27
CA ASN A 319 10.00 -3.74 18.83
C ASN A 319 8.52 -4.11 18.63
N ASP A 320 7.60 -3.17 18.78
CA ASP A 320 6.16 -3.39 18.52
C ASP A 320 5.86 -3.73 17.05
N LEU A 321 6.73 -3.31 16.14
CA LEU A 321 6.63 -3.59 14.71
C LEU A 321 7.27 -4.91 14.28
N LYS A 322 7.98 -5.61 15.14
CA LYS A 322 8.58 -6.94 14.87
C LYS A 322 7.56 -8.06 15.05
#